data_fcbd84b019a043dba3f18829028df65b
#
_entry.id   fcbd84b019a043dba3f18829028df65b
#
_cell.length_a   1.000
_cell.length_b   1.000
_cell.length_c   1.000
_cell.angle_alpha   90.00
_cell.angle_beta   90.00
_cell.angle_gamma   90.00
#
_symmetry.space_group_name_H-M   'P 1'
#
loop_
_entity.id
_entity.type
_entity.pdbx_description
1 polymer ?
#
loop_
_entity_poly.entity_id
_entity_poly.type
_entity_poly.pdbx_seq_one_letter_code
_entity_poly.pdbx_strand_id
1 'polypeptide(L)'
;MAVTTGLIKELRERTGAGMLDCKKALEENAGDIEKSIDWLREKGIAKAAKKSGRVAAEGLVFGAVTSDRKKGAILEFNSETDFVAKNEEFKSLGEKLVELSLKHDVTSEDELKAFEIEGKKVEDVLTELIAKIGENMNIRRLTYVETTGFVETYIHLGGKVGVLLDVQGEATPENIERARGVSMHIAAMDPKYLNPEEVTTDDLDREREISRKQLEEAS
;
A
#
# COMPACT_ATOMS: atom_id res chain seq x y z
N MET A 1 36.20 -0.18 -22.34
CA MET A 1 36.59 -1.47 -21.74
C MET A 1 35.61 -2.54 -22.19
N ALA A 2 36.06 -3.79 -22.34
CA ALA A 2 35.12 -4.87 -22.66
C ALA A 2 34.21 -5.14 -21.45
N VAL A 3 32.91 -5.28 -21.67
CA VAL A 3 31.94 -5.62 -20.62
C VAL A 3 32.15 -7.07 -20.22
N THR A 4 32.56 -7.29 -18.97
CA THR A 4 32.82 -8.63 -18.42
C THR A 4 31.64 -9.11 -17.60
N THR A 5 31.52 -10.43 -17.44
CA THR A 5 30.51 -11.04 -16.54
C THR A 5 30.65 -10.56 -15.08
N GLY A 6 31.88 -10.25 -14.65
CA GLY A 6 32.14 -9.68 -13.33
C GLY A 6 31.51 -8.29 -13.14
N LEU A 7 31.69 -7.39 -14.10
CA LEU A 7 31.08 -6.06 -14.08
C LEU A 7 29.53 -6.12 -14.11
N ILE A 8 28.99 -7.06 -14.89
CA ILE A 8 27.52 -7.25 -14.95
C ILE A 8 27.00 -7.71 -13.59
N LYS A 9 27.70 -8.64 -12.93
CA LYS A 9 27.32 -9.15 -11.61
C LYS A 9 27.41 -8.04 -10.55
N GLU A 10 28.49 -7.27 -10.53
CA GLU A 10 28.68 -6.14 -9.64
C GLU A 10 27.59 -5.08 -9.79
N LEU A 11 27.30 -4.67 -11.03
CA LEU A 11 26.26 -3.68 -11.30
C LEU A 11 24.87 -4.20 -10.87
N ARG A 12 24.60 -5.49 -11.07
CA ARG A 12 23.37 -6.12 -10.64
C ARG A 12 23.23 -6.18 -9.11
N GLU A 13 24.30 -6.52 -8.40
CA GLU A 13 24.31 -6.54 -6.92
C GLU A 13 24.05 -5.14 -6.35
N ARG A 14 24.60 -4.09 -6.98
CA ARG A 14 24.42 -2.70 -6.55
C ARG A 14 23.05 -2.10 -6.90
N THR A 15 22.40 -2.54 -7.99
CA THR A 15 21.19 -1.90 -8.51
C THR A 15 19.94 -2.78 -8.44
N GLY A 16 20.10 -4.10 -8.27
CA GLY A 16 19.00 -5.06 -8.38
C GLY A 16 18.39 -5.18 -9.78
N ALA A 17 18.93 -4.49 -10.79
CA ALA A 17 18.42 -4.50 -12.15
C ALA A 17 18.61 -5.87 -12.84
N GLY A 18 17.82 -6.15 -13.88
CA GLY A 18 17.92 -7.36 -14.65
C GLY A 18 19.30 -7.50 -15.34
N MET A 19 19.79 -8.74 -15.51
CA MET A 19 21.12 -9.01 -16.09
C MET A 19 21.30 -8.40 -17.49
N LEU A 20 20.26 -8.42 -18.32
CA LEU A 20 20.28 -7.84 -19.67
C LEU A 20 20.33 -6.31 -19.63
N ASP A 21 19.62 -5.69 -18.69
CA ASP A 21 19.63 -4.23 -18.50
C ASP A 21 21.01 -3.79 -18.00
N CYS A 22 21.61 -4.51 -17.05
CA CYS A 22 22.97 -4.24 -16.56
C CYS A 22 24.02 -4.37 -17.68
N LYS A 23 23.94 -5.43 -18.50
CA LYS A 23 24.82 -5.59 -19.64
C LYS A 23 24.71 -4.41 -20.59
N LYS A 24 23.49 -4.04 -20.97
CA LYS A 24 23.23 -2.91 -21.88
C LYS A 24 23.74 -1.59 -21.30
N ALA A 25 23.49 -1.33 -20.02
CA ALA A 25 23.97 -0.13 -19.34
C ALA A 25 25.50 -0.02 -19.41
N LEU A 26 26.22 -1.13 -19.15
CA LEU A 26 27.68 -1.17 -19.24
C LEU A 26 28.20 -1.01 -20.68
N GLU A 27 27.51 -1.56 -21.68
CA GLU A 27 27.85 -1.39 -23.09
C GLU A 27 27.73 0.07 -23.52
N GLU A 28 26.61 0.75 -23.15
CA GLU A 28 26.36 2.15 -23.45
C GLU A 28 27.32 3.12 -22.73
N ASN A 29 27.86 2.73 -21.57
CA ASN A 29 28.73 3.55 -20.75
C ASN A 29 30.20 3.06 -20.73
N ALA A 30 30.62 2.29 -21.74
CA ALA A 30 31.99 1.81 -21.90
C ALA A 30 32.56 1.06 -20.67
N GLY A 31 31.71 0.37 -19.90
CA GLY A 31 32.06 -0.38 -18.70
C GLY A 31 32.19 0.45 -17.42
N ASP A 32 31.80 1.72 -17.43
CA ASP A 32 31.78 2.60 -16.27
C ASP A 32 30.56 2.27 -15.40
N ILE A 33 30.81 1.79 -14.17
CA ILE A 33 29.77 1.35 -13.23
C ILE A 33 28.88 2.52 -12.79
N GLU A 34 29.46 3.66 -12.41
CA GLU A 34 28.69 4.80 -11.88
C GLU A 34 27.79 5.39 -12.96
N LYS A 35 28.31 5.62 -14.15
CA LYS A 35 27.48 6.08 -15.28
C LYS A 35 26.41 5.07 -15.68
N SER A 36 26.69 3.77 -15.50
CA SER A 36 25.73 2.72 -15.76
C SER A 36 24.59 2.69 -14.73
N ILE A 37 24.88 3.04 -13.48
CA ILE A 37 23.85 3.22 -12.43
C ILE A 37 22.93 4.38 -12.80
N ASP A 38 23.49 5.54 -13.15
CA ASP A 38 22.72 6.70 -13.57
C ASP A 38 21.86 6.40 -14.79
N TRP A 39 22.45 5.75 -15.79
CA TRP A 39 21.73 5.32 -17.01
C TRP A 39 20.56 4.37 -16.67
N LEU A 40 20.77 3.39 -15.78
CA LEU A 40 19.71 2.48 -15.32
C LEU A 40 18.61 3.22 -14.60
N ARG A 41 18.94 4.22 -13.77
CA ARG A 41 17.98 5.06 -13.09
C ARG A 41 17.12 5.87 -14.08
N GLU A 42 17.74 6.55 -15.04
CA GLU A 42 17.01 7.28 -16.09
C GLU A 42 16.08 6.37 -16.92
N LYS A 43 16.57 5.18 -17.30
CA LYS A 43 15.76 4.20 -18.03
C LYS A 43 14.66 3.61 -17.16
N GLY A 44 14.89 3.46 -15.86
CA GLY A 44 13.90 3.03 -14.87
C GLY A 44 12.74 4.01 -14.79
N ILE A 45 13.01 5.31 -14.69
CA ILE A 45 12.01 6.37 -14.70
C ILE A 45 11.17 6.30 -15.98
N ALA A 46 11.81 6.17 -17.15
CA ALA A 46 11.09 6.06 -18.42
C ALA A 46 10.24 4.78 -18.53
N LYS A 47 10.70 3.66 -17.97
CA LYS A 47 9.94 2.41 -17.90
C LYS A 47 8.72 2.54 -16.97
N ALA A 48 8.89 3.12 -15.79
CA ALA A 48 7.82 3.35 -14.82
C ALA A 48 6.75 4.29 -15.41
N ALA A 49 7.15 5.40 -16.03
CA ALA A 49 6.23 6.35 -16.67
C ALA A 49 5.36 5.68 -17.76
N LYS A 50 5.90 4.74 -18.53
CA LYS A 50 5.12 3.99 -19.53
C LYS A 50 4.07 3.06 -18.92
N LYS A 51 4.18 2.76 -17.63
CA LYS A 51 3.28 1.84 -16.91
C LYS A 51 2.26 2.57 -16.05
N SER A 52 2.46 3.85 -15.75
CA SER A 52 1.59 4.64 -14.86
C SER A 52 0.12 4.68 -15.28
N GLY A 53 -0.17 4.51 -16.58
CA GLY A 53 -1.55 4.42 -17.10
C GLY A 53 -2.19 3.03 -17.01
N ARG A 54 -1.48 2.00 -16.54
CA ARG A 54 -2.05 0.65 -16.40
C ARG A 54 -2.86 0.53 -15.12
N VAL A 55 -3.94 -0.23 -15.18
CA VAL A 55 -4.81 -0.45 -14.01
C VAL A 55 -4.09 -1.32 -13.00
N ALA A 56 -3.90 -0.80 -11.80
CA ALA A 56 -3.40 -1.52 -10.65
C ALA A 56 -4.58 -1.80 -9.70
N ALA A 57 -5.31 -2.90 -9.95
CA ALA A 57 -6.53 -3.27 -9.24
C ALA A 57 -6.30 -4.31 -8.14
N GLU A 58 -5.17 -4.97 -8.16
CA GLU A 58 -4.71 -5.88 -7.12
C GLU A 58 -3.86 -5.13 -6.08
N GLY A 59 -3.35 -5.81 -5.08
CA GLY A 59 -2.50 -5.22 -4.06
C GLY A 59 -2.87 -5.67 -2.65
N LEU A 60 -2.40 -4.92 -1.66
CA LEU A 60 -2.61 -5.18 -0.25
C LEU A 60 -2.93 -3.89 0.52
N VAL A 61 -3.60 -4.09 1.64
CA VAL A 61 -3.79 -3.10 2.68
C VAL A 61 -2.80 -3.37 3.82
N PHE A 62 -2.16 -2.32 4.29
CA PHE A 62 -1.24 -2.33 5.43
C PHE A 62 -1.82 -1.45 6.54
N GLY A 63 -1.71 -1.90 7.77
CA GLY A 63 -2.21 -1.15 8.92
C GLY A 63 -1.23 -1.21 10.06
N ALA A 64 -1.08 -0.10 10.77
CA ALA A 64 -0.25 -0.01 11.96
C ALA A 64 -0.86 0.94 12.99
N VAL A 65 -0.53 0.73 14.27
CA VAL A 65 -0.90 1.60 15.38
C VAL A 65 0.33 1.85 16.25
N THR A 66 0.39 3.03 16.88
CA THR A 66 1.44 3.35 17.86
C THR A 66 1.31 2.48 19.11
N SER A 67 2.40 2.33 19.86
CA SER A 67 2.44 1.50 21.08
C SER A 67 1.45 1.97 22.14
N ASP A 68 1.19 3.28 22.23
CA ASP A 68 0.20 3.89 23.11
C ASP A 68 -1.22 3.89 22.54
N ARG A 69 -1.39 3.37 21.30
CA ARG A 69 -2.65 3.31 20.54
C ARG A 69 -3.34 4.65 20.33
N LYS A 70 -2.61 5.76 20.42
CA LYS A 70 -3.17 7.09 20.18
C LYS A 70 -3.21 7.47 18.71
N LYS A 71 -2.40 6.81 17.88
CA LYS A 71 -2.32 7.04 16.45
C LYS A 71 -2.42 5.71 15.70
N GLY A 72 -3.10 5.74 14.56
CA GLY A 72 -3.21 4.60 13.65
C GLY A 72 -3.21 5.05 12.22
N ALA A 73 -2.72 4.20 11.34
CA ALA A 73 -2.77 4.42 9.90
C ALA A 73 -3.12 3.14 9.17
N ILE A 74 -3.80 3.31 8.04
CA ILE A 74 -4.10 2.25 7.09
C ILE A 74 -3.78 2.74 5.68
N LEU A 75 -3.09 1.90 4.90
CA LEU A 75 -2.58 2.22 3.59
C LEU A 75 -3.05 1.19 2.57
N GLU A 76 -3.63 1.62 1.45
CA GLU A 76 -3.87 0.79 0.28
C GLU A 76 -2.73 0.96 -0.71
N PHE A 77 -1.98 -0.12 -0.96
CA PHE A 77 -0.89 -0.18 -1.92
C PHE A 77 -1.22 -1.19 -3.00
N ASN A 78 -1.39 -0.72 -4.24
CA ASN A 78 -1.87 -1.51 -5.35
C ASN A 78 -0.76 -1.94 -6.32
N SER A 79 -1.02 -3.06 -7.02
CA SER A 79 -0.23 -3.64 -8.11
C SER A 79 -1.14 -4.11 -9.23
N GLU A 80 -0.57 -4.45 -10.41
CA GLU A 80 -1.36 -4.98 -11.53
C GLU A 80 -1.86 -6.41 -11.23
N THR A 81 -1.03 -7.24 -10.58
CA THR A 81 -1.33 -8.65 -10.30
C THR A 81 -1.18 -9.01 -8.82
N ASP A 82 -1.85 -10.09 -8.42
CA ASP A 82 -1.71 -10.68 -7.09
C ASP A 82 -0.34 -11.35 -6.87
N PHE A 83 0.39 -11.68 -7.94
CA PHE A 83 1.76 -12.18 -7.84
C PHE A 83 2.69 -11.13 -7.26
N VAL A 84 2.58 -9.88 -7.71
CA VAL A 84 3.34 -8.76 -7.15
C VAL A 84 2.91 -8.44 -5.74
N ALA A 85 1.61 -8.51 -5.42
CA ALA A 85 1.13 -8.36 -4.06
C ALA A 85 1.75 -9.38 -3.06
N LYS A 86 2.18 -10.55 -3.55
CA LYS A 86 2.88 -11.58 -2.75
C LYS A 86 4.39 -11.39 -2.70
N ASN A 87 4.95 -10.48 -3.49
CA ASN A 87 6.39 -10.22 -3.55
C ASN A 87 6.88 -9.56 -2.25
N GLU A 88 8.00 -10.05 -1.71
CA GLU A 88 8.53 -9.57 -0.43
C GLU A 88 8.99 -8.10 -0.47
N GLU A 89 9.51 -7.61 -1.58
CA GLU A 89 9.90 -6.20 -1.72
C GLU A 89 8.68 -5.28 -1.74
N PHE A 90 7.57 -5.72 -2.39
CA PHE A 90 6.30 -5.01 -2.37
C PHE A 90 5.73 -4.92 -0.94
N LYS A 91 5.70 -6.04 -0.22
CA LYS A 91 5.22 -6.09 1.17
C LYS A 91 6.07 -5.23 2.10
N SER A 92 7.39 -5.40 2.03
CA SER A 92 8.33 -4.62 2.85
C SER A 92 8.21 -3.12 2.61
N LEU A 93 7.98 -2.69 1.35
CA LEU A 93 7.73 -1.27 1.07
C LEU A 93 6.40 -0.83 1.69
N GLY A 94 5.31 -1.59 1.54
CA GLY A 94 4.01 -1.26 2.12
C GLY A 94 4.06 -1.13 3.66
N GLU A 95 4.75 -2.04 4.34
CA GLU A 95 4.99 -1.98 5.79
C GLU A 95 5.77 -0.71 6.18
N LYS A 96 6.88 -0.43 5.49
CA LYS A 96 7.67 0.79 5.72
C LYS A 96 6.86 2.07 5.50
N LEU A 97 5.99 2.10 4.50
CA LEU A 97 5.17 3.27 4.18
C LEU A 97 4.15 3.58 5.28
N VAL A 98 3.45 2.56 5.80
CA VAL A 98 2.48 2.78 6.89
C VAL A 98 3.18 3.16 8.20
N GLU A 99 4.34 2.58 8.50
CA GLU A 99 5.15 2.97 9.65
C GLU A 99 5.69 4.41 9.52
N LEU A 100 6.13 4.80 8.32
CA LEU A 100 6.60 6.16 8.02
C LEU A 100 5.48 7.18 8.28
N SER A 101 4.25 6.87 7.83
CA SER A 101 3.10 7.73 8.04
C SER A 101 2.81 7.95 9.52
N LEU A 102 2.89 6.91 10.35
CA LEU A 102 2.70 7.02 11.80
C LEU A 102 3.83 7.80 12.48
N LYS A 103 5.06 7.57 12.06
CA LYS A 103 6.24 8.21 12.67
C LYS A 103 6.28 9.72 12.45
N HIS A 104 5.75 10.19 11.32
CA HIS A 104 5.86 11.58 10.88
C HIS A 104 4.50 12.29 10.75
N ASP A 105 3.42 11.65 11.24
CA ASP A 105 2.05 12.18 11.21
C ASP A 105 1.60 12.56 9.79
N VAL A 106 1.97 11.73 8.81
CA VAL A 106 1.65 11.94 7.40
C VAL A 106 0.19 11.56 7.15
N THR A 107 -0.58 12.47 6.59
CA THR A 107 -2.04 12.33 6.45
C THR A 107 -2.53 12.18 5.02
N SER A 108 -1.65 12.29 4.04
CA SER A 108 -2.01 12.17 2.62
C SER A 108 -0.98 11.37 1.82
N GLU A 109 -1.43 10.80 0.69
CA GLU A 109 -0.58 10.05 -0.22
C GLU A 109 0.51 10.92 -0.86
N ASP A 110 0.19 12.17 -1.19
CA ASP A 110 1.14 13.08 -1.84
C ASP A 110 2.23 13.53 -0.86
N GLU A 111 1.86 13.78 0.39
CA GLU A 111 2.82 14.04 1.44
C GLU A 111 3.73 12.83 1.66
N LEU A 112 3.16 11.61 1.73
CA LEU A 112 3.90 10.37 1.89
C LEU A 112 4.91 10.14 0.76
N LYS A 113 4.54 10.40 -0.48
CA LYS A 113 5.44 10.30 -1.66
C LYS A 113 6.62 11.26 -1.59
N ALA A 114 6.44 12.43 -0.96
CA ALA A 114 7.49 13.43 -0.80
C ALA A 114 8.47 13.12 0.35
N PHE A 115 8.10 12.23 1.26
CA PHE A 115 8.98 11.81 2.36
C PHE A 115 10.19 11.00 1.88
N GLU A 116 11.21 10.91 2.73
CA GLU A 116 12.42 10.15 2.44
C GLU A 116 12.47 8.83 3.22
N ILE A 117 12.82 7.77 2.52
CA ILE A 117 13.19 6.46 3.07
C ILE A 117 14.64 6.20 2.67
N GLU A 118 15.52 5.99 3.66
CA GLU A 118 16.93 5.64 3.42
C GLU A 118 17.67 6.64 2.49
N GLY A 119 17.32 7.93 2.63
CA GLY A 119 17.93 9.02 1.84
C GLY A 119 17.40 9.19 0.43
N LYS A 120 16.29 8.52 0.08
CA LYS A 120 15.58 8.68 -1.19
C LYS A 120 14.12 9.03 -0.94
N LYS A 121 13.53 9.82 -1.82
CA LYS A 121 12.08 10.06 -1.76
C LYS A 121 11.31 8.77 -1.99
N VAL A 122 10.17 8.62 -1.31
CA VAL A 122 9.25 7.49 -1.50
C VAL A 122 8.85 7.32 -2.98
N GLU A 123 8.63 8.44 -3.68
CA GLU A 123 8.32 8.43 -5.11
C GLU A 123 9.45 7.81 -5.95
N ASP A 124 10.71 8.11 -5.62
CA ASP A 124 11.87 7.54 -6.31
C ASP A 124 11.99 6.02 -6.01
N VAL A 125 11.81 5.62 -4.74
CA VAL A 125 11.82 4.21 -4.33
C VAL A 125 10.72 3.42 -5.03
N LEU A 126 9.51 3.98 -5.12
CA LEU A 126 8.40 3.38 -5.85
C LEU A 126 8.71 3.22 -7.34
N THR A 127 9.27 4.26 -7.95
CA THR A 127 9.69 4.26 -9.37
C THR A 127 10.74 3.17 -9.64
N GLU A 128 11.73 3.03 -8.77
CA GLU A 128 12.75 1.98 -8.86
C GLU A 128 12.12 0.58 -8.75
N LEU A 129 11.17 0.39 -7.83
CA LEU A 129 10.47 -0.89 -7.65
C LEU A 129 9.61 -1.24 -8.88
N ILE A 130 8.87 -0.26 -9.44
CA ILE A 130 8.10 -0.43 -10.69
C ILE A 130 9.02 -0.83 -11.86
N ALA A 131 10.19 -0.18 -11.97
CA ALA A 131 11.15 -0.48 -13.02
C ALA A 131 11.74 -1.90 -12.88
N LYS A 132 11.99 -2.33 -11.64
CA LYS A 132 12.58 -3.63 -11.28
C LYS A 132 11.59 -4.78 -11.50
N ILE A 133 10.39 -4.68 -10.94
CA ILE A 133 9.36 -5.72 -10.99
C ILE A 133 8.67 -5.75 -12.34
N GLY A 134 8.45 -4.58 -12.93
CA GLY A 134 7.89 -4.48 -14.27
C GLY A 134 6.38 -4.32 -14.31
N GLU A 135 5.72 -4.08 -13.19
CA GLU A 135 4.29 -3.76 -13.07
C GLU A 135 4.07 -2.35 -12.53
N ASN A 136 2.94 -1.74 -12.87
CA ASN A 136 2.48 -0.51 -12.23
C ASN A 136 2.15 -0.76 -10.77
N MET A 137 2.54 0.17 -9.91
CA MET A 137 2.22 0.16 -8.48
C MET A 137 1.79 1.55 -8.06
N ASN A 138 0.85 1.63 -7.11
CA ASN A 138 0.33 2.92 -6.68
C ASN A 138 -0.04 2.91 -5.19
N ILE A 139 0.39 3.93 -4.47
CA ILE A 139 -0.14 4.30 -3.17
C ILE A 139 -1.49 4.96 -3.44
N ARG A 140 -2.59 4.24 -3.21
CA ARG A 140 -3.92 4.67 -3.63
C ARG A 140 -4.65 5.46 -2.57
N ARG A 141 -4.60 5.01 -1.33
CA ARG A 141 -5.25 5.66 -0.19
C ARG A 141 -4.39 5.52 1.05
N LEU A 142 -4.34 6.59 1.82
CA LEU A 142 -3.79 6.63 3.17
C LEU A 142 -4.85 7.25 4.08
N THR A 143 -5.17 6.57 5.18
CA THR A 143 -5.99 7.13 6.24
C THR A 143 -5.17 7.12 7.52
N TYR A 144 -5.04 8.27 8.15
CA TYR A 144 -4.38 8.49 9.42
C TYR A 144 -5.38 8.99 10.45
N VAL A 145 -5.31 8.47 11.66
CA VAL A 145 -6.17 8.86 12.78
C VAL A 145 -5.31 9.13 14.01
N GLU A 146 -5.56 10.25 14.65
CA GLU A 146 -5.07 10.56 16.00
C GLU A 146 -6.28 10.80 16.91
N THR A 147 -6.27 10.18 18.10
CA THR A 147 -7.45 10.17 18.99
C THR A 147 -7.11 10.41 20.45
N THR A 148 -8.07 10.92 21.20
CA THR A 148 -8.04 10.96 22.66
C THR A 148 -8.38 9.60 23.30
N GLY A 149 -9.10 8.75 22.58
CA GLY A 149 -9.40 7.37 22.90
C GLY A 149 -8.27 6.40 22.56
N PHE A 150 -8.55 5.38 21.76
CA PHE A 150 -7.52 4.50 21.20
C PHE A 150 -7.89 4.01 19.81
N VAL A 151 -6.89 3.63 19.03
CA VAL A 151 -7.05 3.08 17.68
C VAL A 151 -6.78 1.58 17.68
N GLU A 152 -7.61 0.83 16.96
CA GLU A 152 -7.40 -0.57 16.61
C GLU A 152 -7.33 -0.72 15.10
N THR A 153 -6.47 -1.61 14.60
CA THR A 153 -6.43 -1.99 13.19
C THR A 153 -6.55 -3.50 13.04
N TYR A 154 -7.28 -3.93 12.03
CA TYR A 154 -7.46 -5.34 11.68
C TYR A 154 -7.24 -5.57 10.20
N ILE A 155 -6.29 -6.43 9.87
CA ILE A 155 -5.98 -6.83 8.50
C ILE A 155 -6.47 -8.26 8.27
N HIS A 156 -7.33 -8.44 7.30
CA HIS A 156 -8.00 -9.70 6.98
C HIS A 156 -7.52 -10.25 5.63
N LEU A 157 -7.63 -11.59 5.45
CA LEU A 157 -7.28 -12.32 4.22
C LEU A 157 -5.89 -11.97 3.67
N GLY A 158 -4.89 -11.84 4.57
CA GLY A 158 -3.52 -11.56 4.16
C GLY A 158 -3.34 -10.19 3.50
N GLY A 159 -4.13 -9.19 3.90
CA GLY A 159 -4.04 -7.83 3.39
C GLY A 159 -5.08 -7.47 2.31
N LYS A 160 -6.08 -8.30 2.05
CA LYS A 160 -7.13 -7.96 1.07
C LYS A 160 -8.21 -7.04 1.63
N VAL A 161 -8.42 -7.07 2.93
CA VAL A 161 -9.35 -6.18 3.65
C VAL A 161 -8.64 -5.63 4.88
N GLY A 162 -8.81 -4.35 5.13
CA GLY A 162 -8.29 -3.70 6.33
C GLY A 162 -9.31 -2.78 6.96
N VAL A 163 -9.31 -2.74 8.29
CA VAL A 163 -10.16 -1.87 9.10
C VAL A 163 -9.28 -1.04 10.02
N LEU A 164 -9.55 0.25 10.09
CA LEU A 164 -9.01 1.18 11.06
C LEU A 164 -10.18 1.68 11.91
N LEU A 165 -10.15 1.43 13.21
CA LEU A 165 -11.23 1.74 14.14
C LEU A 165 -10.74 2.74 15.20
N ASP A 166 -11.38 3.90 15.27
CA ASP A 166 -11.23 4.86 16.36
C ASP A 166 -12.26 4.57 17.46
N VAL A 167 -11.78 4.39 18.69
CA VAL A 167 -12.61 4.03 19.85
C VAL A 167 -12.48 5.09 20.92
N GLN A 168 -13.60 5.66 21.34
CA GLN A 168 -13.63 6.56 22.47
C GLN A 168 -13.67 5.75 23.79
N GLY A 169 -12.62 5.87 24.60
CA GLY A 169 -12.45 5.16 25.86
C GLY A 169 -11.00 4.80 26.15
N GLU A 170 -10.80 4.02 27.21
CA GLU A 170 -9.47 3.58 27.62
C GLU A 170 -9.02 2.33 26.89
N ALA A 171 -7.74 2.26 26.54
CA ALA A 171 -7.09 1.12 25.88
C ALA A 171 -6.79 -0.02 26.89
N THR A 172 -7.80 -0.49 27.63
CA THR A 172 -7.63 -1.67 28.47
C THR A 172 -7.52 -2.94 27.61
N PRO A 173 -6.87 -4.02 28.08
CA PRO A 173 -6.81 -5.28 27.34
C PRO A 173 -8.19 -5.78 26.88
N GLU A 174 -9.20 -5.66 27.74
CA GLU A 174 -10.58 -6.06 27.44
C GLU A 174 -11.20 -5.20 26.34
N ASN A 175 -11.02 -3.87 26.38
CA ASN A 175 -11.54 -2.96 25.37
C ASN A 175 -10.84 -3.15 24.02
N ILE A 176 -9.55 -3.43 24.02
CA ILE A 176 -8.78 -3.74 22.80
C ILE A 176 -9.31 -5.02 22.17
N GLU A 177 -9.56 -6.08 22.95
CA GLU A 177 -10.12 -7.32 22.43
C GLU A 177 -11.52 -7.12 21.84
N ARG A 178 -12.37 -6.34 22.51
CA ARG A 178 -13.71 -5.98 21.99
C ARG A 178 -13.61 -5.17 20.70
N ALA A 179 -12.72 -4.17 20.64
CA ALA A 179 -12.49 -3.36 19.45
C ALA A 179 -12.01 -4.22 18.26
N ARG A 180 -11.14 -5.20 18.52
CA ARG A 180 -10.71 -6.17 17.52
C ARG A 180 -11.88 -7.02 17.01
N GLY A 181 -12.76 -7.49 17.91
CA GLY A 181 -13.99 -8.19 17.53
C GLY A 181 -14.91 -7.36 16.65
N VAL A 182 -15.09 -6.06 16.97
CA VAL A 182 -15.85 -5.11 16.14
C VAL A 182 -15.17 -4.93 14.78
N SER A 183 -13.85 -4.76 14.72
CA SER A 183 -13.12 -4.62 13.46
C SER A 183 -13.25 -5.86 12.57
N MET A 184 -13.22 -7.06 13.16
CA MET A 184 -13.48 -8.31 12.43
C MET A 184 -14.91 -8.35 11.88
N HIS A 185 -15.89 -7.89 12.65
CA HIS A 185 -17.28 -7.82 12.21
C HIS A 185 -17.46 -6.80 11.06
N ILE A 186 -16.84 -5.63 11.16
CA ILE A 186 -16.80 -4.64 10.08
C ILE A 186 -16.22 -5.24 8.81
N ALA A 187 -15.07 -5.93 8.91
CA ALA A 187 -14.45 -6.59 7.75
C ALA A 187 -15.34 -7.65 7.10
N ALA A 188 -16.17 -8.34 7.88
CA ALA A 188 -17.07 -9.38 7.38
C ALA A 188 -18.37 -8.82 6.78
N MET A 189 -18.91 -7.75 7.34
CA MET A 189 -20.23 -7.21 6.99
C MET A 189 -20.17 -6.06 5.98
N ASP A 190 -19.00 -5.46 5.80
CA ASP A 190 -18.77 -4.32 4.89
C ASP A 190 -19.86 -3.22 5.04
N PRO A 191 -20.05 -2.62 6.24
CA PRO A 191 -21.12 -1.67 6.49
C PRO A 191 -20.92 -0.39 5.66
N LYS A 192 -21.98 0.09 5.05
CA LYS A 192 -21.95 1.31 4.23
C LYS A 192 -21.91 2.59 5.07
N TYR A 193 -22.44 2.54 6.29
CA TYR A 193 -22.68 3.68 7.14
C TYR A 193 -22.09 3.46 8.54
N LEU A 194 -21.59 4.50 9.14
CA LEU A 194 -21.08 4.48 10.51
C LEU A 194 -22.23 4.56 11.51
N ASN A 195 -23.24 5.35 11.22
CA ASN A 195 -24.40 5.58 12.11
C ASN A 195 -25.70 5.69 11.31
N PRO A 196 -26.89 5.55 11.98
CA PRO A 196 -28.19 5.58 11.33
C PRO A 196 -28.51 6.90 10.62
N GLU A 197 -27.96 8.01 11.07
CA GLU A 197 -28.24 9.35 10.53
C GLU A 197 -27.64 9.54 9.14
N GLU A 198 -26.63 8.75 8.78
CA GLU A 198 -26.01 8.76 7.46
C GLU A 198 -26.81 7.99 6.40
N VAL A 199 -27.76 7.14 6.84
CA VAL A 199 -28.54 6.30 5.92
C VAL A 199 -29.49 7.16 5.09
N THR A 200 -29.32 7.10 3.77
CA THR A 200 -30.16 7.88 2.85
C THR A 200 -31.59 7.34 2.77
N THR A 201 -32.55 8.21 2.48
CA THR A 201 -33.95 7.81 2.28
C THR A 201 -34.09 6.81 1.13
N ASP A 202 -33.29 7.00 0.07
CA ASP A 202 -33.30 6.12 -1.11
C ASP A 202 -32.87 4.69 -0.78
N ASP A 203 -31.82 4.53 0.05
CA ASP A 203 -31.38 3.22 0.50
C ASP A 203 -32.40 2.56 1.42
N LEU A 204 -33.03 3.33 2.33
CA LEU A 204 -34.11 2.81 3.17
C LEU A 204 -35.32 2.32 2.36
N ASP A 205 -35.74 3.08 1.36
CA ASP A 205 -36.89 2.73 0.54
C ASP A 205 -36.58 1.52 -0.35
N ARG A 206 -35.36 1.44 -0.87
CA ARG A 206 -34.89 0.26 -1.61
C ARG A 206 -34.92 -1.00 -0.76
N GLU A 207 -34.36 -0.96 0.45
CA GLU A 207 -34.33 -2.11 1.37
C GLU A 207 -35.72 -2.52 1.83
N ARG A 208 -36.63 -1.55 2.06
CA ARG A 208 -38.04 -1.83 2.37
C ARG A 208 -38.74 -2.56 1.22
N GLU A 209 -38.48 -2.14 -0.02
CA GLU A 209 -39.08 -2.79 -1.19
C GLU A 209 -38.58 -4.22 -1.39
N ILE A 210 -37.29 -4.43 -1.20
CA ILE A 210 -36.67 -5.76 -1.26
C ILE A 210 -37.27 -6.68 -0.19
N SER A 211 -37.34 -6.21 1.06
CA SER A 211 -37.88 -6.99 2.18
C SER A 211 -39.37 -7.32 1.95
N ARG A 212 -40.16 -6.40 1.41
CA ARG A 212 -41.54 -6.65 1.08
C ARG A 212 -41.72 -7.75 0.01
N LYS A 213 -40.95 -7.70 -1.06
CA LYS A 213 -40.95 -8.74 -2.11
C LYS A 213 -40.55 -10.12 -1.56
N GLN A 214 -39.53 -10.16 -0.71
CA GLN A 214 -39.11 -11.43 -0.07
C GLN A 214 -40.24 -12.02 0.81
N LEU A 215 -40.98 -11.19 1.53
CA LEU A 215 -42.10 -11.65 2.35
C LEU A 215 -43.27 -12.14 1.48
N GLU A 216 -43.57 -11.48 0.35
CA GLU A 216 -44.57 -11.89 -0.59
C GLU A 216 -44.27 -13.23 -1.28
N GLU A 217 -42.97 -13.50 -1.57
CA GLU A 217 -42.50 -14.77 -2.14
C GLU A 217 -42.46 -15.93 -1.12
N ALA A 218 -42.37 -15.63 0.17
CA ALA A 218 -42.29 -16.62 1.24
C ALA A 218 -43.69 -17.03 1.78
N SER A 219 -44.78 -16.37 1.33
CA SER A 219 -46.16 -16.64 1.74
C SER A 219 -46.89 -17.48 0.68
#